data_9d2127671e3427a9e48b92d06ab3fb8e
#
_entry.id   9d2127671e3427a9e48b92d06ab3fb8e
#
_cell.length_a   1.000
_cell.length_b   1.000
_cell.length_c   1.000
_cell.angle_alpha   90.00
_cell.angle_beta   90.00
_cell.angle_gamma   90.00
#
_symmetry.space_group_name_H-M   'P 1'
#
loop_
_entity.id
_entity.type
_entity.pdbx_description
1 polymer ?
#
loop_
_entity_poly.entity_id
_entity_poly.type
_entity_poly.pdbx_seq_one_letter_code
_entity_poly.pdbx_strand_id
1 'polypeptide(L)'
;LYGDGNFSLHAANLQYGIPGIRLADDLGFGSQWQGYIKVYAPQREGQLDMTNPTEGFVEDSLISPGVVFSVRQTRYDRDYMLTSISFARNLFGQQGMLSQLEIRIKPGSDIDRVKAKMRNIAGEKYKVLDRMEQQEDTFKIMKIEKFIAFIFLTFILAVACFNIVGSLSMLI
;
A
#
# COMPACT_ATOMS: atom_id res chain seq x y z
N LEU A 1 11.04 2.01 12.24
CA LEU A 1 12.35 1.78 11.67
C LEU A 1 13.18 0.95 12.63
N TYR A 2 13.89 -0.03 12.11
CA TYR A 2 14.72 -0.94 12.87
C TYR A 2 16.09 -1.03 12.19
N GLY A 3 17.18 -0.95 12.95
CA GLY A 3 18.55 -1.02 12.48
C GLY A 3 19.38 0.17 12.98
N ASP A 4 20.70 0.03 12.85
CA ASP A 4 21.68 1.02 13.35
C ASP A 4 22.16 1.99 12.25
N GLY A 5 21.61 1.87 11.04
CA GLY A 5 21.99 2.66 9.88
C GLY A 5 21.32 4.03 9.81
N ASN A 6 21.72 4.81 8.82
CA ASN A 6 21.14 6.12 8.56
C ASN A 6 19.88 6.01 7.68
N PHE A 7 18.81 6.72 8.02
CA PHE A 7 17.57 6.80 7.26
C PHE A 7 17.68 7.84 6.13
N SER A 8 18.71 7.78 5.33
CA SER A 8 18.83 8.59 4.13
C SER A 8 18.57 7.74 2.90
N LEU A 9 17.76 8.24 1.97
CA LEU A 9 17.49 7.57 0.69
C LEU A 9 18.54 7.87 -0.37
N HIS A 10 19.37 8.88 -0.12
CA HIS A 10 20.52 9.20 -0.97
C HIS A 10 21.58 9.95 -0.16
N ALA A 11 22.84 9.74 -0.48
CA ALA A 11 23.95 10.54 0.02
C ALA A 11 25.01 10.66 -1.09
N ALA A 12 25.36 11.89 -1.45
CA ALA A 12 26.19 12.18 -2.62
C ALA A 12 25.67 11.49 -3.89
N ASN A 13 26.41 10.56 -4.46
CA ASN A 13 26.03 9.80 -5.65
C ASN A 13 25.49 8.39 -5.34
N LEU A 14 25.32 8.05 -4.06
CA LEU A 14 24.87 6.73 -3.64
C LEU A 14 23.36 6.72 -3.47
N GLN A 15 22.71 5.69 -4.01
CA GLN A 15 21.28 5.46 -3.89
C GLN A 15 21.02 4.35 -2.87
N TYR A 16 20.18 4.64 -1.90
CA TYR A 16 19.85 3.70 -0.85
C TYR A 16 18.46 3.10 -1.03
N GLY A 17 18.35 1.81 -0.68
CA GLY A 17 17.10 1.07 -0.63
C GLY A 17 16.81 0.57 0.77
N ILE A 18 15.68 0.97 1.34
CA ILE A 18 15.23 0.54 2.67
C ILE A 18 14.07 -0.42 2.46
N PRO A 19 14.28 -1.73 2.60
CA PRO A 19 13.24 -2.73 2.44
C PRO A 19 12.31 -2.77 3.65
N GLY A 20 11.08 -3.26 3.45
CA GLY A 20 10.22 -3.66 4.53
C GLY A 20 10.83 -4.84 5.29
N ILE A 21 10.52 -4.96 6.58
CA ILE A 21 11.13 -5.97 7.45
C ILE A 21 10.91 -7.41 6.94
N ARG A 22 9.73 -7.71 6.39
CA ARG A 22 9.43 -9.03 5.83
C ARG A 22 10.09 -9.25 4.48
N LEU A 23 10.21 -8.20 3.66
CA LEU A 23 10.95 -8.26 2.40
C LEU A 23 12.42 -8.56 2.65
N ALA A 24 13.03 -7.92 3.64
CA ALA A 24 14.41 -8.18 4.02
C ALA A 24 14.61 -9.63 4.49
N ASP A 25 13.68 -10.15 5.29
CA ASP A 25 13.68 -11.54 5.76
C ASP A 25 13.51 -12.54 4.60
N ASP A 26 12.55 -12.32 3.71
CA ASP A 26 12.31 -13.14 2.51
C ASP A 26 13.54 -13.16 1.56
N LEU A 27 14.30 -12.07 1.49
CA LEU A 27 15.53 -11.94 0.72
C LEU A 27 16.77 -12.48 1.46
N GLY A 28 16.61 -12.89 2.72
CA GLY A 28 17.67 -13.50 3.53
C GLY A 28 18.66 -12.51 4.13
N PHE A 29 18.30 -11.23 4.24
CA PHE A 29 19.12 -10.25 4.94
C PHE A 29 18.46 -9.76 6.21
N GLY A 30 19.25 -9.66 7.27
CA GLY A 30 18.80 -9.12 8.55
C GLY A 30 18.66 -7.59 8.52
N SER A 31 18.07 -7.04 9.58
CA SER A 31 17.84 -5.60 9.74
C SER A 31 19.10 -4.73 9.76
N GLN A 32 20.27 -5.33 9.98
CA GLN A 32 21.56 -4.64 10.01
C GLN A 32 22.44 -4.94 8.78
N TRP A 33 21.89 -5.67 7.81
CA TRP A 33 22.64 -6.04 6.63
C TRP A 33 22.98 -4.83 5.76
N GLN A 34 24.24 -4.71 5.38
CA GLN A 34 24.76 -3.69 4.48
C GLN A 34 25.33 -4.37 3.24
N GLY A 35 24.80 -4.01 2.08
CA GLY A 35 25.23 -4.61 0.82
C GLY A 35 24.43 -4.05 -0.35
N TYR A 36 24.68 -4.61 -1.52
CA TYR A 36 24.00 -4.19 -2.76
C TYR A 36 22.74 -5.01 -3.00
N ILE A 37 21.63 -4.33 -3.17
CA ILE A 37 20.35 -4.91 -3.56
C ILE A 37 20.20 -4.70 -5.07
N LYS A 38 20.21 -5.77 -5.85
CA LYS A 38 19.92 -5.69 -7.27
C LYS A 38 18.43 -5.58 -7.50
N VAL A 39 18.04 -4.63 -8.33
CA VAL A 39 16.64 -4.36 -8.67
C VAL A 39 16.47 -4.53 -10.17
N TYR A 40 15.50 -5.30 -10.57
CA TYR A 40 15.16 -5.57 -11.95
C TYR A 40 13.81 -4.97 -12.28
N ALA A 41 13.73 -4.15 -13.31
CA ALA A 41 12.48 -3.60 -13.81
C ALA A 41 12.25 -4.03 -15.26
N PRO A 42 11.02 -4.42 -15.64
CA PRO A 42 10.74 -4.75 -17.03
C PRO A 42 10.92 -3.51 -17.91
N GLN A 43 11.54 -3.69 -19.06
CA GLN A 43 11.63 -2.65 -20.08
C GLN A 43 10.23 -2.33 -20.61
N ARG A 44 9.97 -1.05 -20.81
CA ARG A 44 8.66 -0.57 -21.25
C ARG A 44 8.44 -0.77 -22.76
N GLU A 45 9.52 -0.77 -23.53
CA GLU A 45 9.55 -0.91 -24.99
C GLU A 45 10.42 -2.11 -25.32
N GLY A 46 9.83 -3.11 -25.95
CA GLY A 46 10.48 -4.32 -26.38
C GLY A 46 9.55 -5.52 -26.26
N GLN A 47 9.65 -6.46 -27.20
CA GLN A 47 9.05 -7.77 -27.03
C GLN A 47 9.96 -8.58 -26.10
N LEU A 48 9.36 -9.18 -25.06
CA LEU A 48 10.05 -10.16 -24.25
C LEU A 48 10.47 -11.32 -25.15
N ASP A 49 11.75 -11.45 -25.40
CA ASP A 49 12.27 -12.63 -26.08
C ASP A 49 12.20 -13.81 -25.10
N MET A 50 11.33 -14.76 -25.41
CA MET A 50 11.16 -15.98 -24.60
C MET A 50 12.42 -16.83 -24.54
N THR A 51 13.36 -16.59 -25.47
CA THR A 51 14.65 -17.30 -25.52
C THR A 51 15.68 -16.70 -24.57
N ASN A 52 15.55 -15.41 -24.25
CA ASN A 52 16.48 -14.69 -23.37
C ASN A 52 15.71 -13.73 -22.43
N PRO A 53 15.05 -14.27 -21.39
CA PRO A 53 14.17 -13.47 -20.51
C PRO A 53 14.87 -12.32 -19.81
N THR A 54 16.19 -12.38 -19.66
CA THR A 54 16.99 -11.35 -18.99
C THR A 54 17.17 -10.08 -19.80
N GLU A 55 17.10 -10.14 -21.13
CA GLU A 55 17.25 -8.96 -22.00
C GLU A 55 16.06 -7.99 -21.92
N GLY A 56 14.91 -8.45 -21.41
CA GLY A 56 13.71 -7.63 -21.19
C GLY A 56 13.70 -6.82 -19.88
N PHE A 57 14.79 -6.85 -19.09
CA PHE A 57 14.86 -6.15 -17.82
C PHE A 57 16.00 -5.12 -17.80
N VAL A 58 15.72 -3.99 -17.16
CA VAL A 58 16.76 -3.03 -16.75
C VAL A 58 17.22 -3.44 -15.35
N GLU A 59 18.52 -3.64 -15.20
CA GLU A 59 19.14 -3.92 -13.90
C GLU A 59 19.77 -2.64 -13.35
N ASP A 60 19.52 -2.35 -12.09
CA ASP A 60 20.21 -1.31 -11.34
C ASP A 60 20.39 -1.78 -9.88
N SER A 61 21.23 -1.10 -9.11
CA SER A 61 21.58 -1.52 -7.77
C SER A 61 21.38 -0.40 -6.74
N LEU A 62 20.84 -0.78 -5.59
CA LEU A 62 20.70 0.06 -4.41
C LEU A 62 21.64 -0.46 -3.31
N ILE A 63 22.06 0.43 -2.44
CA ILE A 63 22.80 0.07 -1.24
C ILE A 63 21.81 -0.04 -0.07
N SER A 64 21.85 -1.17 0.65
CA SER A 64 21.14 -1.25 1.93
C SER A 64 21.90 -0.47 2.98
N PRO A 65 21.27 0.50 3.66
CA PRO A 65 21.92 1.28 4.71
C PRO A 65 21.93 0.55 6.07
N GLY A 66 21.55 -0.72 6.14
CA GLY A 66 21.42 -1.45 7.39
C GLY A 66 20.21 -1.02 8.23
N VAL A 67 19.14 -0.62 7.54
CA VAL A 67 17.87 -0.22 8.16
C VAL A 67 16.72 -0.86 7.40
N VAL A 68 15.72 -1.31 8.13
CA VAL A 68 14.44 -1.80 7.57
C VAL A 68 13.29 -1.01 8.15
N PHE A 69 12.20 -0.90 7.41
CA PHE A 69 10.97 -0.30 7.94
C PHE A 69 9.93 -1.38 8.29
N SER A 70 9.08 -1.07 9.27
CA SER A 70 7.87 -1.86 9.55
C SER A 70 6.73 -0.93 9.91
N VAL A 71 5.60 -1.13 9.24
CA VAL A 71 4.32 -0.46 9.52
C VAL A 71 3.32 -1.40 10.17
N ARG A 72 3.73 -2.64 10.48
CA ARG A 72 2.90 -3.72 11.05
C ARG A 72 1.71 -4.10 10.14
N GLN A 73 1.85 -3.92 8.86
CA GLN A 73 0.92 -4.39 7.84
C GLN A 73 1.69 -5.28 6.86
N THR A 74 1.31 -6.55 6.80
CA THR A 74 2.03 -7.59 6.04
C THR A 74 2.30 -7.18 4.59
N ARG A 75 1.32 -6.58 3.94
CA ARG A 75 1.44 -6.12 2.55
C ARG A 75 2.55 -5.09 2.38
N TYR A 76 2.58 -4.06 3.23
CA TYR A 76 3.61 -3.01 3.13
C TYR A 76 4.97 -3.51 3.58
N ASP A 77 5.02 -4.32 4.63
CA ASP A 77 6.28 -4.83 5.17
C ASP A 77 6.95 -5.87 4.25
N ARG A 78 6.18 -6.49 3.31
CA ARG A 78 6.66 -7.53 2.41
C ARG A 78 6.88 -7.06 0.97
N ASP A 79 5.99 -6.20 0.46
CA ASP A 79 5.92 -5.90 -0.99
C ASP A 79 6.56 -4.56 -1.34
N TYR A 80 7.03 -3.80 -0.35
CA TYR A 80 7.53 -2.45 -0.59
C TYR A 80 8.96 -2.25 -0.13
N MET A 81 9.65 -1.42 -0.89
CA MET A 81 10.98 -0.88 -0.58
C MET A 81 10.96 0.63 -0.80
N LEU A 82 11.54 1.38 0.13
CA LEU A 82 11.68 2.82 0.02
C LEU A 82 12.99 3.14 -0.69
N THR A 83 12.94 3.99 -1.70
CA THR A 83 14.11 4.47 -2.43
C THR A 83 13.92 5.92 -2.86
N SER A 84 14.97 6.53 -3.40
CA SER A 84 14.88 7.88 -3.93
C SER A 84 14.03 7.92 -5.21
N ILE A 85 13.32 9.03 -5.42
CA ILE A 85 12.52 9.21 -6.63
C ILE A 85 13.39 9.31 -7.89
N SER A 86 14.64 9.79 -7.76
CA SER A 86 15.60 9.83 -8.87
C SER A 86 15.98 8.45 -9.33
N PHE A 87 16.25 7.52 -8.40
CA PHE A 87 16.50 6.13 -8.72
C PHE A 87 15.33 5.49 -9.45
N ALA A 88 14.12 5.62 -8.89
CA ALA A 88 12.92 5.05 -9.50
C ALA A 88 12.67 5.59 -10.93
N ARG A 89 12.87 6.90 -11.15
CA ARG A 89 12.73 7.50 -12.47
C ARG A 89 13.74 6.97 -13.48
N ASN A 90 14.98 6.77 -13.05
CA ASN A 90 16.02 6.22 -13.92
C ASN A 90 15.74 4.76 -14.25
N LEU A 91 15.42 3.95 -13.24
CA LEU A 91 15.12 2.52 -13.39
C LEU A 91 13.94 2.27 -14.34
N PHE A 92 12.85 3.05 -14.19
CA PHE A 92 11.65 2.92 -15.03
C PHE A 92 11.66 3.76 -16.31
N GLY A 93 12.71 4.54 -16.57
CA GLY A 93 12.77 5.46 -17.72
C GLY A 93 11.69 6.55 -17.71
N GLN A 94 11.16 6.92 -16.54
CA GLN A 94 10.03 7.84 -16.39
C GLN A 94 10.44 9.18 -15.80
N GLN A 95 11.17 9.98 -16.57
CA GLN A 95 11.57 11.31 -16.13
C GLN A 95 10.36 12.24 -16.02
N GLY A 96 10.27 12.95 -14.90
CA GLY A 96 9.20 13.93 -14.64
C GLY A 96 7.81 13.36 -14.33
N MET A 97 7.65 12.04 -14.27
CA MET A 97 6.39 11.38 -13.95
C MET A 97 6.29 11.02 -12.46
N LEU A 98 5.05 10.96 -11.98
CA LEU A 98 4.69 10.51 -10.63
C LEU A 98 3.46 9.63 -10.75
N SER A 99 3.45 8.51 -10.01
CA SER A 99 2.26 7.63 -9.92
C SER A 99 1.19 8.25 -9.03
N GLN A 100 1.62 8.86 -7.93
CA GLN A 100 0.73 9.56 -6.99
C GLN A 100 1.48 10.65 -6.24
N LEU A 101 0.74 11.62 -5.74
CA LEU A 101 1.21 12.70 -4.88
C LEU A 101 0.40 12.68 -3.58
N GLU A 102 1.08 12.45 -2.46
CA GLU A 102 0.46 12.52 -1.15
C GLU A 102 0.60 13.92 -0.56
N ILE A 103 -0.53 14.48 -0.13
CA ILE A 103 -0.59 15.83 0.43
C ILE A 103 -1.11 15.76 1.85
N ARG A 104 -0.30 16.23 2.79
CA ARG A 104 -0.72 16.36 4.19
C ARG A 104 -1.36 17.72 4.42
N ILE A 105 -2.57 17.71 4.93
CA ILE A 105 -3.33 18.91 5.28
C ILE A 105 -3.01 19.31 6.72
N LYS A 106 -3.04 20.60 7.02
CA LYS A 106 -2.88 21.11 8.40
C LYS A 106 -4.02 20.57 9.28
N PRO A 107 -3.73 20.21 10.54
CA PRO A 107 -4.77 19.82 11.49
C PRO A 107 -5.84 20.93 11.61
N GLY A 108 -7.12 20.53 11.66
CA GLY A 108 -8.25 21.46 11.77
C GLY A 108 -8.73 22.07 10.45
N SER A 109 -8.12 21.73 9.31
CA SER A 109 -8.62 22.16 8.00
C SER A 109 -9.83 21.34 7.58
N ASP A 110 -10.77 21.98 6.91
CA ASP A 110 -11.91 21.33 6.27
C ASP A 110 -11.45 20.53 5.06
N ILE A 111 -11.54 19.20 5.14
CA ILE A 111 -11.07 18.27 4.13
C ILE A 111 -11.85 18.45 2.84
N ASP A 112 -13.17 18.58 2.91
CA ASP A 112 -14.04 18.68 1.73
C ASP A 112 -13.76 19.95 0.94
N ARG A 113 -13.56 21.06 1.65
CA ARG A 113 -13.20 22.34 1.02
C ARG A 113 -11.83 22.32 0.34
N VAL A 114 -10.85 21.71 0.99
CA VAL A 114 -9.49 21.57 0.41
C VAL A 114 -9.54 20.66 -0.80
N LYS A 115 -10.25 19.55 -0.71
CA LYS A 115 -10.43 18.57 -1.79
C LYS A 115 -11.11 19.20 -3.02
N ALA A 116 -12.16 20.00 -2.82
CA ALA A 116 -12.83 20.73 -3.90
C ALA A 116 -11.86 21.68 -4.61
N LYS A 117 -11.05 22.43 -3.85
CA LYS A 117 -10.01 23.30 -4.44
C LYS A 117 -8.96 22.52 -5.22
N MET A 118 -8.51 21.39 -4.69
CA MET A 118 -7.53 20.52 -5.36
C MET A 118 -8.10 19.94 -6.65
N ARG A 119 -9.36 19.49 -6.66
CA ARG A 119 -10.05 19.02 -7.88
C ARG A 119 -10.11 20.09 -8.96
N ASN A 120 -10.41 21.33 -8.58
CA ASN A 120 -10.44 22.44 -9.53
C ASN A 120 -9.04 22.74 -10.12
N ILE A 121 -7.97 22.60 -9.35
CA ILE A 121 -6.59 22.82 -9.82
C ILE A 121 -6.11 21.63 -10.67
N ALA A 122 -6.40 20.42 -10.25
CA ALA A 122 -5.96 19.18 -10.91
C ALA A 122 -6.68 18.93 -12.24
N GLY A 123 -7.91 19.46 -12.40
CA GLY A 123 -8.77 19.18 -13.55
C GLY A 123 -9.24 17.72 -13.62
N GLU A 124 -9.84 17.35 -14.75
CA GLU A 124 -10.40 16.00 -14.95
C GLU A 124 -9.34 14.90 -15.14
N LYS A 125 -8.10 15.30 -15.43
CA LYS A 125 -7.00 14.38 -15.72
C LYS A 125 -6.53 13.60 -14.49
N TYR A 126 -6.70 14.17 -13.29
CA TYR A 126 -6.19 13.60 -12.05
C TYR A 126 -7.31 13.30 -11.05
N LYS A 127 -7.22 12.16 -10.40
CA LYS A 127 -8.15 11.78 -9.33
C LYS A 127 -7.64 12.32 -8.00
N VAL A 128 -8.43 13.15 -7.34
CA VAL A 128 -8.17 13.63 -5.98
C VAL A 128 -9.01 12.80 -5.04
N LEU A 129 -8.36 11.93 -4.28
CA LEU A 129 -8.99 11.01 -3.35
C LEU A 129 -8.57 11.36 -1.92
N ASP A 130 -9.50 11.30 -0.99
CA ASP A 130 -9.16 11.31 0.43
C ASP A 130 -8.83 9.88 0.92
N ARG A 131 -8.40 9.76 2.18
CA ARG A 131 -8.04 8.48 2.78
C ARG A 131 -9.19 7.46 2.76
N MET A 132 -10.43 7.93 2.91
CA MET A 132 -11.61 7.06 2.92
C MET A 132 -11.93 6.54 1.51
N GLU A 133 -11.84 7.40 0.50
CA GLU A 133 -12.05 7.04 -0.90
C GLU A 133 -10.93 6.13 -1.44
N GLN A 134 -9.70 6.32 -0.96
CA GLN A 134 -8.57 5.45 -1.32
C GLN A 134 -8.75 4.00 -0.84
N GLN A 135 -9.50 3.82 0.25
CA GLN A 135 -9.81 2.53 0.85
C GLN A 135 -11.29 2.14 0.66
N GLU A 136 -11.93 2.65 -0.38
CA GLU A 136 -13.36 2.43 -0.64
C GLU A 136 -13.74 0.95 -0.62
N ASP A 137 -12.91 0.08 -1.19
CA ASP A 137 -13.15 -1.36 -1.21
C ASP A 137 -13.18 -1.95 0.21
N THR A 138 -12.29 -1.53 1.08
CA THR A 138 -12.27 -1.96 2.49
C THR A 138 -13.54 -1.50 3.22
N PHE A 139 -13.96 -0.25 3.01
CA PHE A 139 -15.18 0.27 3.61
C PHE A 139 -16.45 -0.35 3.04
N LYS A 140 -16.47 -0.73 1.77
CA LYS A 140 -17.57 -1.51 1.17
C LYS A 140 -17.70 -2.88 1.83
N ILE A 141 -16.59 -3.58 2.02
CA ILE A 141 -16.57 -4.89 2.70
C ILE A 141 -17.11 -4.76 4.13
N MET A 142 -16.66 -3.76 4.89
CA MET A 142 -17.17 -3.52 6.25
C MET A 142 -18.66 -3.22 6.30
N LYS A 143 -19.21 -2.49 5.29
CA LYS A 143 -20.67 -2.24 5.19
C LYS A 143 -21.44 -3.51 4.92
N ILE A 144 -20.93 -4.36 4.01
CA ILE A 144 -21.54 -5.66 3.67
C ILE A 144 -21.50 -6.57 4.91
N GLU A 145 -20.40 -6.64 5.62
CA GLU A 145 -20.24 -7.43 6.85
C GLU A 145 -21.26 -7.02 7.93
N LYS A 146 -21.43 -5.71 8.17
CA LYS A 146 -22.46 -5.20 9.07
C LYS A 146 -23.87 -5.56 8.62
N PHE A 147 -24.14 -5.50 7.34
CA PHE A 147 -25.47 -5.85 6.79
C PHE A 147 -25.75 -7.34 6.96
N ILE A 148 -24.78 -8.20 6.70
CA ILE A 148 -24.89 -9.65 6.94
C ILE A 148 -25.12 -9.94 8.42
N ALA A 149 -24.37 -9.33 9.31
CA ALA A 149 -24.54 -9.48 10.76
C ALA A 149 -25.94 -9.06 11.22
N PHE A 150 -26.49 -7.97 10.68
CA PHE A 150 -27.83 -7.51 10.95
C PHE A 150 -28.90 -8.53 10.51
N ILE A 151 -28.75 -9.12 9.31
CA ILE A 151 -29.66 -10.15 8.80
C ILE A 151 -29.62 -11.37 9.74
N PHE A 152 -28.44 -11.85 10.13
CA PHE A 152 -28.34 -12.99 11.04
C PHE A 152 -28.98 -12.70 12.40
N LEU A 153 -28.75 -11.51 12.97
CA LEU A 153 -29.34 -11.11 14.23
C LEU A 153 -30.88 -11.07 14.14
N THR A 154 -31.42 -10.51 13.05
CA THR A 154 -32.86 -10.49 12.81
C THR A 154 -33.46 -11.89 12.69
N PHE A 155 -32.75 -12.80 12.02
CA PHE A 155 -33.19 -14.18 11.89
C PHE A 155 -33.21 -14.90 13.23
N ILE A 156 -32.16 -14.74 14.05
CA ILE A 156 -32.10 -15.32 15.41
C ILE A 156 -33.25 -14.77 16.27
N LEU A 157 -33.51 -13.48 16.19
CA LEU A 157 -34.61 -12.84 16.93
C LEU A 157 -35.98 -13.39 16.48
N ALA A 158 -36.19 -13.57 15.18
CA ALA A 158 -37.43 -14.17 14.65
C ALA A 158 -37.63 -15.59 15.20
N VAL A 159 -36.60 -16.43 15.18
CA VAL A 159 -36.67 -17.80 15.73
C VAL A 159 -36.97 -17.79 17.23
N ALA A 160 -36.36 -16.87 17.98
CA ALA A 160 -36.65 -16.72 19.40
C ALA A 160 -38.12 -16.31 19.66
N CYS A 161 -38.66 -15.39 18.87
CA CYS A 161 -40.07 -14.98 18.96
C CYS A 161 -41.02 -16.16 18.67
N PHE A 162 -40.74 -16.97 17.65
CA PHE A 162 -41.55 -18.16 17.36
C PHE A 162 -41.52 -19.19 18.47
N ASN A 163 -40.35 -19.40 19.10
CA ASN A 163 -40.22 -20.28 20.25
C ASN A 163 -41.08 -19.79 21.46
N ILE A 164 -41.08 -18.47 21.73
CA ILE A 164 -41.87 -17.90 22.80
C ILE A 164 -43.38 -18.06 22.52
N VAL A 165 -43.82 -17.77 21.31
CA VAL A 165 -45.22 -17.95 20.88
C VAL A 165 -45.64 -19.40 21.01
N GLY A 166 -44.81 -20.35 20.56
CA GLY A 166 -45.07 -21.80 20.69
C GLY A 166 -45.19 -22.24 22.16
N SER A 167 -44.31 -21.74 23.03
CA SER A 167 -44.35 -22.05 24.46
C SER A 167 -45.59 -21.48 25.13
N LEU A 168 -45.98 -20.24 24.84
CA LEU A 168 -47.21 -19.64 25.36
C LEU A 168 -48.48 -20.36 24.86
N SER A 169 -48.51 -20.80 23.61
CA SER A 169 -49.63 -21.56 23.03
C SER A 169 -49.85 -22.91 23.68
N MET A 170 -48.82 -23.53 24.28
CA MET A 170 -48.93 -24.77 25.03
C MET A 170 -49.45 -24.56 26.48
N LEU A 171 -49.39 -23.35 26.97
CA LEU A 171 -49.74 -23.02 28.37
C LEU A 171 -51.21 -22.57 28.52
N ILE A 172 -51.89 -22.32 27.38
CA ILE A 172 -53.33 -21.97 27.30
C ILE A 172 -54.09 -23.24 26.88
#